data_0074744a33d7801cd10af396c6305ea7
#
_entry.id   0074744a33d7801cd10af396c6305ea7
#
_cell.length_a   1.000
_cell.length_b   1.000
_cell.length_c   1.000
_cell.angle_alpha   90.00
_cell.angle_beta   90.00
_cell.angle_gamma   90.00
#
_symmetry.space_group_name_H-M   'P 1'
#
loop_
_entity.id
_entity.type
_entity.pdbx_description
1 polymer ?
#
loop_
_entity_poly.entity_id
_entity_poly.type
_entity_poly.pdbx_seq_one_letter_code
_entity_poly.pdbx_strand_id
1 'polypeptide(L)'
;MILYIILKANFVRKGGKSLKKLVIILVMFAFFCCGAALPEKADEQVFELAEIKYNAPESKTPELAVTNYFDALYDSYRTMLPMDLSTIIDLDFEMMVNVQSWSELLAMRRSIISEKDYCFVETEHLPYTINYFPKKELDDQRMDFVSMRKYGEGAVALHFVINGIDGRAYPPIFALNSQHTVILTFEDGVYKVAYHYFPGSEGKFENDLPVATMEREEMEKLLEKEFCSDEIFPETEPKFERIYNGEAAAEYALSFCEKHNPEFYFVGDWYGNCMNFSSQCIWSGFKTPDETVKGFEGMTGEWYCGKAGGTLPWSSVSRFWKWREKKNCPMQTVHFYNVNLVKTGDIVNIGSYSCETEGKFTHAMIVVDPEKLLIAQNSPACFVYYSDLANNFSRFIRPVSLKA
;
A
#
# COMPACT_ATOMS: atom_id res chain seq x y z
N MET A 1 -7.23 -24.01 -31.00
CA MET A 1 -6.16 -24.87 -30.44
C MET A 1 -4.84 -24.73 -31.20
N ILE A 2 -4.81 -24.72 -32.53
CA ILE A 2 -3.57 -24.57 -33.33
C ILE A 2 -2.93 -23.19 -33.18
N LEU A 3 -3.73 -22.11 -33.11
CA LEU A 3 -3.22 -20.73 -32.95
C LEU A 3 -2.54 -20.50 -31.60
N TYR A 4 -3.03 -21.16 -30.53
CA TYR A 4 -2.46 -21.09 -29.19
C TYR A 4 -1.07 -21.75 -29.09
N ILE A 5 -0.85 -22.80 -29.87
CA ILE A 5 0.43 -23.53 -29.92
C ILE A 5 1.48 -22.72 -30.69
N ILE A 6 1.08 -22.02 -31.76
CA ILE A 6 2.00 -21.20 -32.57
C ILE A 6 2.45 -19.95 -31.80
N LEU A 7 1.57 -19.34 -30.98
CA LEU A 7 1.93 -18.18 -30.15
C LEU A 7 2.90 -18.53 -29.01
N LYS A 8 2.86 -19.76 -28.48
CA LYS A 8 3.75 -20.19 -27.41
C LYS A 8 5.16 -20.59 -27.88
N ALA A 9 5.31 -20.99 -29.16
CA ALA A 9 6.59 -21.45 -29.71
C ALA A 9 7.53 -20.33 -30.17
N ASN A 10 7.04 -19.10 -30.41
CA ASN A 10 7.80 -17.99 -30.97
C ASN A 10 8.19 -16.88 -29.98
N PHE A 11 7.92 -17.06 -28.68
CA PHE A 11 8.22 -16.04 -27.66
C PHE A 11 9.63 -16.13 -27.07
N VAL A 12 10.49 -17.00 -27.61
CA VAL A 12 11.90 -17.09 -27.21
C VAL A 12 12.76 -16.77 -28.42
N ARG A 13 12.98 -15.52 -28.73
CA ARG A 13 14.16 -14.84 -29.26
C ARG A 13 13.85 -13.62 -30.14
N LYS A 14 14.48 -12.53 -29.75
CA LYS A 14 14.85 -11.32 -30.51
C LYS A 14 13.77 -10.31 -30.89
N GLY A 15 13.84 -9.21 -30.18
CA GLY A 15 13.88 -7.82 -30.65
C GLY A 15 12.93 -7.39 -31.75
N GLY A 16 12.07 -6.42 -31.49
CA GLY A 16 11.62 -5.57 -32.55
C GLY A 16 10.12 -5.24 -32.55
N LYS A 17 9.86 -3.96 -32.44
CA LYS A 17 8.54 -3.30 -32.62
C LYS A 17 7.80 -3.69 -33.93
N SER A 18 8.51 -4.31 -34.90
CA SER A 18 7.95 -4.74 -36.17
C SER A 18 7.03 -5.96 -36.08
N LEU A 19 7.28 -6.88 -35.13
CA LEU A 19 6.49 -8.12 -35.02
C LEU A 19 5.09 -7.87 -34.42
N LYS A 20 4.96 -6.90 -33.50
CA LYS A 20 3.64 -6.56 -32.91
C LYS A 20 2.67 -5.99 -33.96
N LYS A 21 3.16 -5.16 -34.89
CA LYS A 21 2.33 -4.63 -35.99
C LYS A 21 1.87 -5.73 -36.95
N LEU A 22 2.71 -6.70 -37.22
CA LEU A 22 2.38 -7.81 -38.12
C LEU A 22 1.33 -8.76 -37.52
N VAL A 23 1.40 -9.03 -36.22
CA VAL A 23 0.43 -9.88 -35.51
C VAL A 23 -0.94 -9.19 -35.45
N ILE A 24 -1.00 -7.89 -35.20
CA ILE A 24 -2.26 -7.13 -35.19
C ILE A 24 -2.89 -7.11 -36.58
N ILE A 25 -2.13 -6.92 -37.65
CA ILE A 25 -2.64 -6.95 -39.02
C ILE A 25 -3.15 -8.36 -39.38
N LEU A 26 -2.48 -9.43 -38.97
CA LEU A 26 -2.92 -10.79 -39.24
C LEU A 26 -4.19 -11.17 -38.46
N VAL A 27 -4.35 -10.69 -37.21
CA VAL A 27 -5.58 -10.89 -36.42
C VAL A 27 -6.74 -10.12 -37.05
N MET A 28 -6.54 -8.88 -37.48
CA MET A 28 -7.58 -8.10 -38.17
C MET A 28 -7.96 -8.72 -39.51
N PHE A 29 -7.02 -9.30 -40.28
CA PHE A 29 -7.32 -9.96 -41.54
C PHE A 29 -8.10 -11.29 -41.35
N ALA A 30 -7.82 -12.03 -40.29
CA ALA A 30 -8.56 -13.23 -39.92
C ALA A 30 -10.03 -12.93 -39.55
N PHE A 31 -10.28 -11.81 -38.86
CA PHE A 31 -11.66 -11.37 -38.56
C PHE A 31 -12.43 -10.93 -39.83
N PHE A 32 -11.75 -10.29 -40.79
CA PHE A 32 -12.38 -9.86 -42.04
C PHE A 32 -12.78 -11.02 -42.95
N CYS A 33 -12.02 -12.13 -42.93
CA CYS A 33 -12.28 -13.30 -43.76
C CYS A 33 -13.35 -14.25 -43.19
N CYS A 34 -13.68 -14.15 -41.89
CA CYS A 34 -14.65 -15.06 -41.25
C CYS A 34 -16.10 -14.57 -41.25
N GLY A 35 -16.39 -13.37 -41.79
CA GLY A 35 -17.76 -12.86 -41.89
C GLY A 35 -18.51 -12.74 -40.53
N ALA A 36 -17.81 -12.79 -39.42
CA ALA A 36 -18.38 -12.56 -38.11
C ALA A 36 -18.72 -11.07 -37.99
N ALA A 37 -19.98 -10.73 -37.86
CA ALA A 37 -20.40 -9.39 -37.47
C ALA A 37 -19.68 -9.05 -36.16
N LEU A 38 -18.95 -7.92 -36.16
CA LEU A 38 -18.43 -7.36 -34.93
C LEU A 38 -19.61 -7.16 -33.99
N PRO A 39 -19.52 -7.57 -32.72
CA PRO A 39 -20.54 -7.18 -31.75
C PRO A 39 -20.69 -5.67 -31.83
N GLU A 40 -21.93 -5.19 -32.00
CA GLU A 40 -22.26 -3.78 -31.86
C GLU A 40 -21.62 -3.34 -30.54
N LYS A 41 -20.75 -2.32 -30.61
CA LYS A 41 -20.19 -1.70 -29.40
C LYS A 41 -21.41 -1.32 -28.57
N ALA A 42 -21.58 -1.99 -27.42
CA ALA A 42 -22.34 -1.40 -26.34
C ALA A 42 -21.75 0.01 -26.18
N ASP A 43 -22.59 1.03 -26.20
CA ASP A 43 -22.18 2.39 -25.92
C ASP A 43 -21.47 2.37 -24.57
N GLU A 44 -20.12 2.27 -24.60
CA GLU A 44 -19.28 2.66 -23.49
C GLU A 44 -19.61 4.14 -23.27
N GLN A 45 -20.49 4.41 -22.33
CA GLN A 45 -20.51 5.72 -21.69
C GLN A 45 -19.16 5.82 -20.95
N VAL A 46 -18.15 6.25 -21.69
CA VAL A 46 -16.92 6.76 -21.15
C VAL A 46 -17.34 7.97 -20.33
N PHE A 47 -17.48 7.80 -19.03
CA PHE A 47 -17.50 8.92 -18.11
C PHE A 47 -16.11 9.57 -18.22
N GLU A 48 -15.98 10.56 -19.09
CA GLU A 48 -14.86 11.49 -19.05
C GLU A 48 -14.92 12.21 -17.70
N LEU A 49 -14.29 11.61 -16.69
CA LEU A 49 -13.91 12.37 -15.51
C LEU A 49 -12.96 13.44 -16.02
N ALA A 50 -13.35 14.70 -15.89
CA ALA A 50 -12.53 15.83 -16.32
C ALA A 50 -11.16 15.70 -15.64
N GLU A 51 -10.10 15.47 -16.42
CA GLU A 51 -8.73 15.45 -15.92
C GLU A 51 -8.43 16.77 -15.22
N ILE A 52 -8.09 16.71 -13.96
CA ILE A 52 -7.63 17.88 -13.22
C ILE A 52 -6.14 18.01 -13.52
N LYS A 53 -5.79 18.99 -14.35
CA LYS A 53 -4.40 19.41 -14.46
C LYS A 53 -3.98 20.04 -13.14
N TYR A 54 -2.93 19.51 -12.55
CA TYR A 54 -2.40 20.11 -11.33
C TYR A 54 -1.81 21.48 -11.69
N ASN A 55 -2.49 22.55 -11.26
CA ASN A 55 -2.09 23.93 -11.54
C ASN A 55 -0.98 24.42 -10.59
N ALA A 56 0.09 23.66 -10.44
CA ALA A 56 1.26 24.12 -9.73
C ALA A 56 1.95 25.27 -10.53
N PRO A 57 2.57 26.21 -9.84
CA PRO A 57 3.43 27.18 -10.53
C PRO A 57 4.58 26.42 -11.22
N GLU A 58 5.02 26.92 -12.39
CA GLU A 58 6.18 26.36 -13.10
C GLU A 58 7.37 26.19 -12.15
N SER A 59 7.91 24.99 -12.10
CA SER A 59 9.01 24.62 -11.19
C SER A 59 10.34 25.18 -11.68
N LYS A 60 10.57 26.48 -11.46
CA LYS A 60 11.81 27.18 -11.88
C LYS A 60 13.02 26.92 -10.98
N THR A 61 12.83 26.32 -9.82
CA THR A 61 13.91 25.88 -8.93
C THR A 61 13.74 24.40 -8.58
N PRO A 62 14.84 23.70 -8.31
CA PRO A 62 14.77 22.28 -7.93
C PRO A 62 13.90 22.03 -6.69
N GLU A 63 13.99 22.89 -5.68
CA GLU A 63 13.23 22.77 -4.43
C GLU A 63 11.73 22.92 -4.66
N LEU A 64 11.34 23.88 -5.54
CA LEU A 64 9.94 24.07 -5.92
C LEU A 64 9.39 22.86 -6.67
N ALA A 65 10.21 22.24 -7.54
CA ALA A 65 9.80 21.01 -8.24
C ALA A 65 9.53 19.87 -7.26
N VAL A 66 10.38 19.70 -6.24
CA VAL A 66 10.15 18.69 -5.18
C VAL A 66 8.89 18.99 -4.39
N THR A 67 8.66 20.24 -3.99
CA THR A 67 7.43 20.63 -3.26
C THR A 67 6.20 20.36 -4.08
N ASN A 68 6.14 20.84 -5.34
CA ASN A 68 5.02 20.63 -6.24
C ASN A 68 4.73 19.13 -6.45
N TYR A 69 5.78 18.32 -6.57
CA TYR A 69 5.66 16.88 -6.72
C TYR A 69 5.01 16.22 -5.49
N PHE A 70 5.48 16.54 -4.29
CA PHE A 70 4.91 15.95 -3.08
C PHE A 70 3.49 16.44 -2.81
N ASP A 71 3.19 17.72 -3.06
CA ASP A 71 1.83 18.26 -2.92
C ASP A 71 0.87 17.56 -3.89
N ALA A 72 1.27 17.38 -5.15
CA ALA A 72 0.45 16.70 -6.15
C ALA A 72 0.20 15.23 -5.80
N LEU A 73 1.24 14.52 -5.36
CA LEU A 73 1.10 13.13 -4.91
C LEU A 73 0.21 13.04 -3.66
N TYR A 74 0.38 13.95 -2.73
CA TYR A 74 -0.41 13.98 -1.51
C TYR A 74 -1.90 14.19 -1.84
N ASP A 75 -2.19 15.17 -2.70
CA ASP A 75 -3.55 15.41 -3.15
C ASP A 75 -4.12 14.23 -3.95
N SER A 76 -3.32 13.57 -4.78
CA SER A 76 -3.73 12.36 -5.49
C SER A 76 -4.16 11.25 -4.52
N TYR A 77 -3.41 11.03 -3.43
CA TYR A 77 -3.78 10.06 -2.40
C TYR A 77 -4.99 10.49 -1.57
N ARG A 78 -5.07 11.77 -1.21
CA ARG A 78 -6.09 12.31 -0.32
C ARG A 78 -7.46 12.39 -0.99
N THR A 79 -7.51 12.90 -2.23
CA THR A 79 -8.76 13.14 -2.96
C THR A 79 -9.16 11.97 -3.84
N MET A 80 -8.17 11.20 -4.32
CA MET A 80 -8.32 10.18 -5.37
C MET A 80 -9.01 10.73 -6.62
N LEU A 81 -8.85 12.03 -6.92
CA LEU A 81 -9.36 12.62 -8.16
C LEU A 81 -8.37 12.39 -9.32
N PRO A 82 -8.85 12.35 -10.56
CA PRO A 82 -7.99 12.25 -11.73
C PRO A 82 -7.00 13.41 -11.77
N MET A 83 -5.71 13.13 -11.88
CA MET A 83 -4.64 14.14 -11.96
C MET A 83 -3.72 13.89 -13.15
N ASP A 84 -3.52 14.90 -13.96
CA ASP A 84 -2.45 14.94 -14.96
C ASP A 84 -1.18 15.50 -14.32
N LEU A 85 -0.23 14.63 -14.01
CA LEU A 85 1.04 14.97 -13.39
C LEU A 85 2.11 15.37 -14.41
N SER A 86 1.84 15.37 -15.71
CA SER A 86 2.81 15.58 -16.79
C SER A 86 3.58 16.90 -16.71
N THR A 87 3.02 17.90 -16.03
CA THR A 87 3.67 19.19 -15.78
C THR A 87 4.72 19.17 -14.66
N ILE A 88 4.72 18.10 -13.84
CA ILE A 88 5.53 17.99 -12.62
C ILE A 88 6.52 16.84 -12.72
N ILE A 89 6.13 15.74 -13.39
CA ILE A 89 6.94 14.55 -13.57
C ILE A 89 7.36 14.41 -15.03
N ASP A 90 8.50 13.78 -15.25
CA ASP A 90 9.04 13.51 -16.58
C ASP A 90 8.63 12.10 -17.02
N LEU A 91 7.64 12.02 -17.89
CA LEU A 91 7.06 10.76 -18.37
C LEU A 91 7.95 9.98 -19.34
N ASP A 92 9.13 10.50 -19.71
CA ASP A 92 10.13 9.74 -20.47
C ASP A 92 10.80 8.65 -19.59
N PHE A 93 10.64 8.74 -18.26
CA PHE A 93 11.17 7.77 -17.31
C PHE A 93 10.08 6.82 -16.81
N GLU A 94 10.34 5.50 -16.93
CA GLU A 94 9.41 4.44 -16.56
C GLU A 94 8.87 4.57 -15.14
N MET A 95 9.71 4.97 -14.19
CA MET A 95 9.30 5.21 -12.82
C MET A 95 8.22 6.28 -12.70
N MET A 96 8.31 7.35 -13.49
CA MET A 96 7.32 8.44 -13.48
C MET A 96 6.03 8.06 -14.22
N VAL A 97 6.13 7.26 -15.27
CA VAL A 97 4.96 6.62 -15.90
C VAL A 97 4.19 5.81 -14.86
N ASN A 98 4.89 5.10 -13.99
CA ASN A 98 4.27 4.30 -12.93
C ASN A 98 3.60 5.16 -11.84
N VAL A 99 4.20 6.30 -11.52
CA VAL A 99 3.58 7.28 -10.60
C VAL A 99 2.28 7.83 -11.20
N GLN A 100 2.28 8.18 -12.49
CA GLN A 100 1.06 8.62 -13.19
C GLN A 100 -0.02 7.52 -13.17
N SER A 101 0.35 6.30 -13.52
CA SER A 101 -0.57 5.16 -13.53
C SER A 101 -1.15 4.86 -12.14
N TRP A 102 -0.37 5.08 -11.08
CA TRP A 102 -0.84 4.96 -9.70
C TRP A 102 -1.93 5.99 -9.38
N SER A 103 -1.73 7.24 -9.80
CA SER A 103 -2.75 8.28 -9.68
C SER A 103 -4.04 7.93 -10.43
N GLU A 104 -3.92 7.38 -11.63
CA GLU A 104 -5.06 6.91 -12.44
C GLU A 104 -5.83 5.77 -11.77
N LEU A 105 -5.12 4.83 -11.13
CA LEU A 105 -5.74 3.75 -10.37
C LEU A 105 -6.54 4.28 -9.17
N LEU A 106 -6.01 5.27 -8.44
CA LEU A 106 -6.73 5.93 -7.36
C LEU A 106 -7.98 6.65 -7.86
N ALA A 107 -7.89 7.31 -9.03
CA ALA A 107 -9.02 7.97 -9.67
C ALA A 107 -10.11 6.96 -10.09
N MET A 108 -9.73 5.81 -10.64
CA MET A 108 -10.65 4.72 -10.95
C MET A 108 -11.39 4.25 -9.70
N ARG A 109 -10.67 4.02 -8.59
CA ARG A 109 -11.28 3.65 -7.31
C ARG A 109 -12.32 4.70 -6.87
N ARG A 110 -11.97 5.99 -6.92
CA ARG A 110 -12.87 7.09 -6.55
C ARG A 110 -14.12 7.14 -7.40
N SER A 111 -13.97 6.93 -8.72
CA SER A 111 -15.11 6.89 -9.67
C SER A 111 -16.10 5.80 -9.26
N ILE A 112 -15.63 4.58 -9.01
CA ILE A 112 -16.48 3.45 -8.62
C ILE A 112 -17.16 3.71 -7.27
N ILE A 113 -16.41 4.21 -6.27
CA ILE A 113 -16.95 4.59 -4.96
C ILE A 113 -18.12 5.58 -5.14
N SER A 114 -17.94 6.61 -5.97
CA SER A 114 -18.96 7.60 -6.25
C SER A 114 -20.17 7.02 -6.99
N GLU A 115 -19.95 6.20 -7.99
CA GLU A 115 -21.03 5.58 -8.78
C GLU A 115 -21.89 4.58 -7.99
N LYS A 116 -21.27 3.89 -7.05
CA LYS A 116 -21.93 2.89 -6.18
C LYS A 116 -22.48 3.51 -4.90
N ASP A 117 -22.30 4.81 -4.69
CA ASP A 117 -22.72 5.54 -3.47
C ASP A 117 -22.10 4.93 -2.18
N TYR A 118 -20.86 4.44 -2.30
CA TYR A 118 -20.11 4.00 -1.14
C TYR A 118 -19.59 5.19 -0.34
N CYS A 119 -19.48 5.03 0.98
CA CYS A 119 -18.96 6.09 1.83
C CYS A 119 -17.50 6.41 1.50
N PHE A 120 -17.22 7.63 1.10
CA PHE A 120 -15.88 8.16 0.93
C PHE A 120 -15.77 9.48 1.70
N VAL A 121 -14.74 9.56 2.52
CA VAL A 121 -14.38 10.78 3.25
C VAL A 121 -13.01 11.22 2.76
N GLU A 122 -12.96 12.41 2.16
CA GLU A 122 -11.70 13.04 1.81
C GLU A 122 -10.93 13.39 3.08
N THR A 123 -9.66 13.02 3.14
CA THR A 123 -8.84 13.29 4.32
C THR A 123 -8.30 14.71 4.33
N GLU A 124 -8.03 15.25 5.51
CA GLU A 124 -7.43 16.57 5.68
C GLU A 124 -6.00 16.59 5.11
N HIS A 125 -5.60 17.70 4.50
CA HIS A 125 -4.23 17.90 4.09
C HIS A 125 -3.37 18.20 5.34
N LEU A 126 -2.47 17.26 5.67
CA LEU A 126 -1.61 17.38 6.84
C LEU A 126 -0.34 18.17 6.50
N PRO A 127 0.08 19.09 7.38
CA PRO A 127 1.30 19.86 7.13
C PRO A 127 2.55 19.00 7.28
N TYR A 128 3.52 19.24 6.40
CA TYR A 128 4.84 18.58 6.44
C TYR A 128 5.95 19.59 6.15
N THR A 129 7.18 19.21 6.43
CA THR A 129 8.38 19.97 6.09
C THR A 129 9.39 19.14 5.33
N ILE A 130 10.11 19.76 4.39
CA ILE A 130 11.20 19.14 3.65
C ILE A 130 12.51 19.76 4.11
N ASN A 131 13.40 18.94 4.65
CA ASN A 131 14.72 19.38 5.13
C ASN A 131 15.80 18.80 4.20
N TYR A 132 16.43 19.67 3.42
CA TYR A 132 17.45 19.29 2.44
C TYR A 132 18.83 19.11 3.11
N PHE A 133 19.60 18.14 2.61
CA PHE A 133 20.97 17.87 3.05
C PHE A 133 21.98 18.13 1.95
N PRO A 134 23.19 18.61 2.30
CA PRO A 134 24.33 18.63 1.40
C PRO A 134 24.70 17.19 0.98
N LYS A 135 25.06 16.99 -0.28
CA LYS A 135 25.46 15.69 -0.84
C LYS A 135 26.52 14.94 -0.03
N LYS A 136 27.39 15.67 0.72
CA LYS A 136 28.50 15.10 1.50
C LYS A 136 28.06 14.36 2.78
N GLU A 137 26.82 14.54 3.24
CA GLU A 137 26.33 13.94 4.47
C GLU A 137 25.62 12.59 4.23
N LEU A 138 25.45 12.21 2.98
CA LEU A 138 24.86 10.94 2.60
C LEU A 138 25.96 9.88 2.45
N ASP A 139 25.70 8.71 3.05
CA ASP A 139 26.55 7.55 2.89
C ASP A 139 26.52 7.09 1.43
N ASP A 140 27.57 7.46 0.67
CA ASP A 140 27.71 7.30 -0.78
C ASP A 140 27.67 5.83 -1.27
N GLN A 141 27.54 4.85 -0.36
CA GLN A 141 27.71 3.44 -0.70
C GLN A 141 26.48 2.77 -1.35
N ARG A 142 25.33 3.40 -1.39
CA ARG A 142 24.10 2.75 -1.89
C ARG A 142 23.53 3.26 -3.20
N MET A 143 23.98 4.41 -3.66
CA MET A 143 23.59 4.93 -4.95
C MET A 143 24.83 5.20 -5.77
N ASP A 144 25.26 4.16 -6.44
CA ASP A 144 26.14 4.33 -7.60
C ASP A 144 25.30 5.14 -8.59
N PHE A 145 25.41 6.46 -8.49
CA PHE A 145 24.81 7.41 -9.43
C PHE A 145 25.46 7.16 -10.79
N VAL A 146 25.10 6.02 -11.36
CA VAL A 146 25.50 5.63 -12.71
C VAL A 146 24.95 6.70 -13.62
N SER A 147 25.79 7.71 -13.73
CA SER A 147 25.69 8.80 -14.63
C SER A 147 24.36 9.56 -14.59
N MET A 148 24.34 10.66 -13.83
CA MET A 148 23.37 11.74 -14.02
C MET A 148 23.16 12.08 -15.51
N ARG A 149 24.08 11.64 -16.37
CA ARG A 149 24.02 11.78 -17.83
C ARG A 149 22.77 11.18 -18.47
N LYS A 150 22.17 10.14 -17.87
CA LYS A 150 20.91 9.57 -18.41
C LYS A 150 19.71 10.52 -18.25
N TYR A 151 19.83 11.51 -17.34
CA TYR A 151 18.76 12.49 -17.08
C TYR A 151 18.95 13.80 -17.85
N GLY A 152 19.98 13.90 -18.68
CA GLY A 152 20.23 15.08 -19.51
C GLY A 152 21.12 16.15 -18.88
N GLU A 153 21.44 17.18 -19.68
CA GLU A 153 22.19 18.32 -19.22
C GLU A 153 21.35 19.21 -18.29
N GLY A 154 21.92 19.64 -17.19
CA GLY A 154 21.21 20.45 -16.18
C GLY A 154 20.40 19.64 -15.17
N ALA A 155 20.40 18.31 -15.25
CA ALA A 155 19.76 17.47 -14.25
C ALA A 155 20.39 17.64 -12.86
N VAL A 156 19.56 17.62 -11.81
CA VAL A 156 19.93 17.87 -10.41
C VAL A 156 19.41 16.74 -9.53
N ALA A 157 20.24 16.27 -8.59
CA ALA A 157 19.81 15.37 -7.52
C ALA A 157 19.66 16.14 -6.21
N LEU A 158 18.53 16.00 -5.55
CA LEU A 158 18.25 16.54 -4.24
C LEU A 158 18.06 15.42 -3.23
N HIS A 159 18.62 15.64 -2.03
CA HIS A 159 18.53 14.73 -0.89
C HIS A 159 17.89 15.45 0.27
N PHE A 160 16.90 14.81 0.92
CA PHE A 160 16.14 15.45 2.00
C PHE A 160 15.46 14.44 2.90
N VAL A 161 14.94 14.91 4.02
CA VAL A 161 13.99 14.19 4.88
C VAL A 161 12.67 14.94 4.89
N ILE A 162 11.57 14.20 4.86
CA ILE A 162 10.22 14.74 5.08
C ILE A 162 9.83 14.48 6.52
N ASN A 163 9.39 15.53 7.22
CA ASN A 163 8.90 15.41 8.59
C ASN A 163 7.45 15.86 8.65
N GLY A 164 6.59 15.03 9.25
CA GLY A 164 5.24 15.43 9.64
C GLY A 164 5.27 16.34 10.86
N ILE A 165 4.24 17.16 11.02
CA ILE A 165 4.20 18.15 12.10
C ILE A 165 3.35 17.66 13.28
N ASP A 166 2.36 16.80 13.04
CA ASP A 166 1.32 16.48 14.02
C ASP A 166 1.27 14.98 14.44
N GLY A 167 2.23 14.17 14.00
CA GLY A 167 2.32 12.75 14.36
C GLY A 167 1.27 11.85 13.72
N ARG A 168 0.43 12.35 12.80
CA ARG A 168 -0.51 11.53 12.04
C ARG A 168 0.17 10.75 10.93
N ALA A 169 -0.53 9.75 10.37
CA ALA A 169 -0.04 9.01 9.23
C ALA A 169 -0.18 9.82 7.94
N TYR A 170 0.86 9.74 7.14
CA TYR A 170 0.92 10.29 5.80
C TYR A 170 0.90 9.16 4.77
N PRO A 171 0.56 9.41 3.50
CA PRO A 171 0.68 8.41 2.46
C PRO A 171 2.06 7.72 2.47
N PRO A 172 2.16 6.43 2.13
CA PRO A 172 3.42 5.68 2.18
C PRO A 172 4.58 6.31 1.43
N ILE A 173 4.28 7.09 0.39
CA ILE A 173 5.29 7.81 -0.40
C ILE A 173 6.04 8.88 0.40
N PHE A 174 5.46 9.36 1.50
CA PHE A 174 6.12 10.34 2.35
C PHE A 174 7.24 9.73 3.18
N ALA A 175 7.17 8.43 3.53
CA ALA A 175 8.19 7.71 4.31
C ALA A 175 8.86 8.62 5.36
N LEU A 176 8.04 9.18 6.28
CA LEU A 176 8.44 10.20 7.26
C LEU A 176 9.72 9.82 8.00
N ASN A 177 10.57 10.82 8.25
CA ASN A 177 11.87 10.68 8.91
C ASN A 177 12.89 9.79 8.19
N SER A 178 12.60 9.38 6.96
CA SER A 178 13.57 8.68 6.11
C SER A 178 14.24 9.63 5.11
N GLN A 179 15.40 9.22 4.61
CA GLN A 179 16.11 9.97 3.59
C GLN A 179 15.49 9.70 2.22
N HIS A 180 15.14 10.76 1.52
CA HIS A 180 14.67 10.74 0.15
C HIS A 180 15.74 11.24 -0.80
N THR A 181 15.72 10.71 -2.00
CA THR A 181 16.50 11.25 -3.11
C THR A 181 15.60 11.41 -4.32
N VAL A 182 15.58 12.61 -4.88
CA VAL A 182 14.85 12.91 -6.11
C VAL A 182 15.84 13.40 -7.14
N ILE A 183 15.71 12.89 -8.40
CA ILE A 183 16.46 13.40 -9.53
C ILE A 183 15.48 14.16 -10.42
N LEU A 184 15.88 15.36 -10.78
CA LEU A 184 15.13 16.29 -11.59
C LEU A 184 15.79 16.43 -12.96
N THR A 185 15.02 16.34 -14.04
CA THR A 185 15.41 16.81 -15.37
C THR A 185 15.18 18.31 -15.48
N PHE A 186 15.87 18.94 -16.42
CA PHE A 186 15.70 20.36 -16.68
C PHE A 186 15.49 20.56 -18.18
N GLU A 187 14.31 21.00 -18.56
CA GLU A 187 13.92 21.24 -19.94
C GLU A 187 13.08 22.52 -20.04
N ASP A 188 13.36 23.34 -21.03
CA ASP A 188 12.66 24.62 -21.30
C ASP A 188 12.57 25.56 -20.10
N GLY A 189 13.57 25.54 -19.20
CA GLY A 189 13.61 26.39 -18.03
C GLY A 189 12.80 25.87 -16.83
N VAL A 190 12.30 24.63 -16.90
CA VAL A 190 11.47 23.99 -15.87
C VAL A 190 12.11 22.69 -15.39
N TYR A 191 12.03 22.45 -14.09
CA TYR A 191 12.43 21.18 -13.48
C TYR A 191 11.23 20.23 -13.37
N LYS A 192 11.45 18.94 -13.74
CA LYS A 192 10.49 17.87 -13.56
C LYS A 192 11.14 16.70 -12.83
N VAL A 193 10.37 15.97 -12.03
CA VAL A 193 10.87 14.77 -11.33
C VAL A 193 10.98 13.62 -12.34
N ALA A 194 12.16 13.03 -12.41
CA ALA A 194 12.48 11.87 -13.25
C ALA A 194 12.75 10.59 -12.44
N TYR A 195 13.06 10.74 -11.15
CA TYR A 195 13.34 9.61 -10.27
C TYR A 195 13.08 10.00 -8.82
N HIS A 196 12.53 9.07 -8.03
CA HIS A 196 12.32 9.25 -6.60
C HIS A 196 12.65 7.96 -5.86
N TYR A 197 13.59 8.03 -4.92
CA TYR A 197 13.99 6.95 -4.04
C TYR A 197 13.77 7.31 -2.58
N PHE A 198 13.27 6.34 -1.80
CA PHE A 198 13.24 6.35 -0.34
C PHE A 198 13.34 4.92 0.18
N PRO A 199 13.82 4.67 1.41
CA PRO A 199 13.91 3.33 1.97
C PRO A 199 12.57 2.60 1.96
N GLY A 200 12.55 1.38 1.42
CA GLY A 200 11.35 0.57 1.22
C GLY A 200 10.56 0.92 -0.05
N SER A 201 11.09 1.80 -0.91
CA SER A 201 10.55 2.02 -2.27
C SER A 201 11.08 1.00 -3.26
N GLU A 202 12.11 0.25 -2.90
CA GLU A 202 12.68 -0.77 -3.76
C GLU A 202 11.59 -1.75 -4.20
N GLY A 203 11.38 -1.85 -5.49
CA GLY A 203 10.33 -2.66 -6.08
C GLY A 203 8.93 -2.05 -6.11
N LYS A 204 8.67 -0.93 -5.43
CA LYS A 204 7.32 -0.32 -5.47
C LYS A 204 7.07 0.45 -6.77
N PHE A 205 8.10 1.07 -7.34
CA PHE A 205 7.99 1.83 -8.59
C PHE A 205 8.78 1.22 -9.74
N GLU A 206 9.73 0.32 -9.49
CA GLU A 206 10.59 -0.26 -10.51
C GLU A 206 10.20 -1.67 -10.95
N ASN A 207 9.71 -2.53 -10.03
CA ASN A 207 9.55 -3.95 -10.33
C ASN A 207 8.17 -4.56 -9.93
N ASP A 208 7.38 -3.91 -9.09
CA ASP A 208 6.11 -4.45 -8.60
C ASP A 208 4.91 -3.68 -9.16
N LEU A 209 4.78 -3.67 -10.48
CA LEU A 209 3.78 -2.90 -11.18
C LEU A 209 2.66 -3.69 -11.89
N PRO A 210 2.13 -4.71 -11.26
CA PRO A 210 0.79 -5.14 -11.68
C PRO A 210 -0.30 -4.12 -11.33
N VAL A 211 -0.01 -3.22 -10.40
CA VAL A 211 -1.02 -2.33 -9.79
C VAL A 211 -1.56 -1.29 -10.76
N ALA A 212 -0.72 -0.78 -11.64
CA ALA A 212 -1.12 0.24 -12.62
C ALA A 212 -1.98 -0.29 -13.77
N THR A 213 -2.22 -1.60 -13.82
CA THR A 213 -2.96 -2.26 -14.91
C THR A 213 -4.18 -3.03 -14.42
N MET A 214 -4.71 -2.72 -13.25
CA MET A 214 -5.93 -3.35 -12.75
C MET A 214 -7.12 -2.92 -13.62
N GLU A 215 -7.87 -3.91 -14.09
CA GLU A 215 -9.09 -3.65 -14.83
C GLU A 215 -10.19 -3.11 -13.90
N ARG A 216 -11.05 -2.25 -14.44
CA ARG A 216 -12.16 -1.66 -13.67
C ARG A 216 -13.03 -2.70 -12.98
N GLU A 217 -13.38 -3.78 -13.68
CA GLU A 217 -14.19 -4.87 -13.14
C GLU A 217 -13.54 -5.58 -11.94
N GLU A 218 -12.22 -5.65 -11.92
CA GLU A 218 -11.46 -6.20 -10.81
C GLU A 218 -11.51 -5.27 -9.59
N MET A 219 -11.33 -3.98 -9.81
CA MET A 219 -11.49 -2.96 -8.77
C MET A 219 -12.91 -2.95 -8.19
N GLU A 220 -13.95 -3.05 -9.03
CA GLU A 220 -15.34 -3.13 -8.59
C GLU A 220 -15.58 -4.31 -7.65
N LYS A 221 -15.05 -5.48 -7.97
CA LYS A 221 -15.15 -6.67 -7.10
C LYS A 221 -14.43 -6.49 -5.77
N LEU A 222 -13.28 -5.82 -5.77
CA LEU A 222 -12.56 -5.52 -4.53
C LEU A 222 -13.36 -4.57 -3.64
N LEU A 223 -13.94 -3.51 -4.22
CA LEU A 223 -14.75 -2.53 -3.50
C LEU A 223 -16.06 -3.13 -3.00
N GLU A 224 -16.68 -4.03 -3.77
CA GLU A 224 -17.87 -4.76 -3.31
C GLU A 224 -17.55 -5.61 -2.06
N LYS A 225 -16.40 -6.26 -2.02
CA LYS A 225 -15.95 -6.97 -0.81
C LYS A 225 -15.71 -6.00 0.35
N GLU A 226 -15.08 -4.86 0.08
CA GLU A 226 -14.73 -3.87 1.10
C GLU A 226 -15.96 -3.22 1.76
N PHE A 227 -17.03 -2.97 0.98
CA PHE A 227 -18.18 -2.21 1.45
C PHE A 227 -19.47 -3.02 1.60
N CYS A 228 -19.64 -4.09 0.86
CA CYS A 228 -20.94 -4.77 0.69
C CYS A 228 -20.92 -6.28 0.94
N SER A 229 -19.76 -6.92 1.20
CA SER A 229 -19.79 -8.36 1.36
C SER A 229 -20.69 -8.74 2.55
N ASP A 230 -21.77 -9.46 2.26
CA ASP A 230 -22.67 -10.08 3.23
C ASP A 230 -22.00 -11.32 3.86
N GLU A 231 -20.73 -11.20 4.24
CA GLU A 231 -20.07 -12.26 4.99
C GLU A 231 -20.72 -12.34 6.36
N ILE A 232 -21.85 -13.05 6.41
CA ILE A 232 -22.47 -13.44 7.67
C ILE A 232 -21.47 -14.37 8.35
N PHE A 233 -20.69 -13.79 9.28
CA PHE A 233 -19.92 -14.63 10.19
C PHE A 233 -20.93 -15.30 11.10
N PRO A 234 -21.11 -16.64 11.01
CA PRO A 234 -21.73 -17.32 12.14
C PRO A 234 -20.89 -16.93 13.37
N GLU A 235 -21.56 -16.59 14.47
CA GLU A 235 -20.87 -16.44 15.74
C GLU A 235 -19.94 -17.64 15.88
N THR A 236 -18.65 -17.39 15.77
CA THR A 236 -17.66 -18.46 15.66
C THR A 236 -17.41 -18.94 17.07
N GLU A 237 -18.01 -20.05 17.46
CA GLU A 237 -17.80 -20.65 18.77
C GLU A 237 -16.31 -20.87 19.03
N PRO A 238 -15.81 -20.43 20.19
CA PRO A 238 -14.41 -20.62 20.55
C PRO A 238 -14.05 -22.09 20.61
N LYS A 239 -12.94 -22.46 19.97
CA LYS A 239 -12.40 -23.83 19.95
C LYS A 239 -11.40 -24.11 21.07
N PHE A 240 -10.88 -23.07 21.68
CA PHE A 240 -9.78 -23.14 22.66
C PHE A 240 -10.13 -22.38 23.94
N GLU A 241 -9.35 -22.60 24.98
CA GLU A 241 -9.62 -22.20 26.35
C GLU A 241 -9.50 -20.68 26.56
N ARG A 242 -8.53 -20.02 25.88
CA ARG A 242 -8.33 -18.59 26.00
C ARG A 242 -9.21 -17.85 24.99
N ILE A 243 -10.15 -17.11 25.48
CA ILE A 243 -11.06 -16.32 24.66
C ILE A 243 -10.46 -14.94 24.42
N TYR A 244 -10.55 -14.46 23.19
CA TYR A 244 -10.05 -13.15 22.84
C TYR A 244 -10.89 -12.02 23.42
N ASN A 245 -10.21 -11.08 24.07
CA ASN A 245 -10.78 -9.83 24.55
C ASN A 245 -10.24 -8.67 23.69
N GLY A 246 -11.06 -8.19 22.76
CA GLY A 246 -10.68 -7.09 21.86
C GLY A 246 -10.43 -5.77 22.59
N GLU A 247 -11.18 -5.49 23.66
CA GLU A 247 -11.00 -4.28 24.48
C GLU A 247 -9.61 -4.28 25.15
N ALA A 248 -9.18 -5.39 25.70
CA ALA A 248 -7.84 -5.49 26.29
C ALA A 248 -6.73 -5.33 25.25
N ALA A 249 -6.96 -5.78 24.02
CA ALA A 249 -6.03 -5.55 22.91
C ALA A 249 -5.97 -4.05 22.52
N ALA A 250 -7.11 -3.39 22.45
CA ALA A 250 -7.19 -1.96 22.17
C ALA A 250 -6.59 -1.10 23.28
N GLU A 251 -6.84 -1.42 24.54
CA GLU A 251 -6.22 -0.76 25.71
C GLU A 251 -4.67 -0.85 25.65
N TYR A 252 -4.17 -2.03 25.27
CA TYR A 252 -2.73 -2.19 25.02
C TYR A 252 -2.26 -1.30 23.88
N ALA A 253 -2.99 -1.26 22.77
CA ALA A 253 -2.67 -0.44 21.62
C ALA A 253 -2.62 1.05 21.98
N LEU A 254 -3.64 1.56 22.70
CA LEU A 254 -3.66 2.93 23.21
C LEU A 254 -2.48 3.25 24.13
N SER A 255 -2.03 2.26 24.93
CA SER A 255 -0.93 2.44 25.86
C SER A 255 0.45 2.47 25.22
N PHE A 256 0.64 1.74 24.10
CA PHE A 256 1.96 1.48 23.52
C PHE A 256 2.10 1.86 22.03
N CYS A 257 1.10 2.46 21.41
CA CYS A 257 1.17 2.91 20.02
C CYS A 257 2.37 3.84 19.78
N GLU A 258 2.54 4.85 20.62
CA GLU A 258 3.57 5.87 20.48
C GLU A 258 4.87 5.56 21.24
N LYS A 259 4.92 4.47 21.97
CA LYS A 259 6.09 4.07 22.76
C LYS A 259 6.31 2.57 22.72
N HIS A 260 7.58 2.16 22.75
CA HIS A 260 7.94 0.77 22.84
C HIS A 260 7.67 0.19 24.23
N ASN A 261 7.11 -1.05 24.28
CA ASN A 261 7.04 -1.83 25.50
C ASN A 261 8.39 -2.57 25.70
N PRO A 262 9.16 -2.27 26.79
CA PRO A 262 10.49 -2.83 27.00
C PRO A 262 10.48 -4.34 27.33
N GLU A 263 9.34 -4.94 27.57
CA GLU A 263 9.21 -6.40 27.79
C GLU A 263 9.30 -7.19 26.48
N PHE A 264 9.18 -6.54 25.33
CA PHE A 264 9.28 -7.17 24.02
C PHE A 264 10.48 -6.64 23.23
N TYR A 265 11.01 -7.48 22.34
CA TYR A 265 12.02 -7.08 21.40
C TYR A 265 11.46 -6.02 20.43
N PHE A 266 12.22 -4.95 20.24
CA PHE A 266 11.90 -3.92 19.24
C PHE A 266 12.60 -4.26 17.93
N VAL A 267 11.83 -4.46 16.86
CA VAL A 267 12.38 -4.85 15.55
C VAL A 267 13.15 -3.71 14.89
N GLY A 268 12.91 -2.47 15.33
CA GLY A 268 13.49 -1.26 14.76
C GLY A 268 12.58 -0.57 13.75
N ASP A 269 12.78 0.72 13.58
CA ASP A 269 11.93 1.54 12.70
C ASP A 269 12.12 1.20 11.22
N TRP A 270 13.31 0.75 10.85
CA TRP A 270 13.70 0.46 9.46
C TRP A 270 13.10 -0.83 8.89
N TYR A 271 12.81 -1.82 9.73
CA TYR A 271 12.28 -3.13 9.31
C TYR A 271 10.78 -3.28 9.51
N GLY A 272 10.12 -2.23 10.01
CA GLY A 272 8.69 -2.24 10.29
C GLY A 272 8.33 -3.03 11.54
N ASN A 273 7.94 -2.34 12.60
CA ASN A 273 7.52 -2.94 13.87
C ASN A 273 6.02 -3.27 13.91
N CYS A 274 5.28 -3.03 12.82
CA CYS A 274 3.82 -3.07 12.76
C CYS A 274 3.23 -4.42 13.22
N MET A 275 3.70 -5.54 12.67
CA MET A 275 3.18 -6.85 13.05
C MET A 275 3.66 -7.27 14.45
N ASN A 276 4.87 -6.90 14.86
CA ASN A 276 5.34 -7.12 16.22
C ASN A 276 4.45 -6.39 17.24
N PHE A 277 4.12 -5.14 16.98
CA PHE A 277 3.17 -4.36 17.80
C PHE A 277 1.77 -4.99 17.79
N SER A 278 1.22 -5.30 16.63
CA SER A 278 -0.10 -5.95 16.53
C SER A 278 -0.14 -7.29 17.26
N SER A 279 0.93 -8.08 17.20
CA SER A 279 1.03 -9.34 17.96
C SER A 279 1.04 -9.12 19.46
N GLN A 280 1.66 -8.06 19.96
CA GLN A 280 1.61 -7.68 21.37
C GLN A 280 0.18 -7.33 21.81
N CYS A 281 -0.56 -6.57 20.98
CA CYS A 281 -1.96 -6.26 21.21
C CYS A 281 -2.82 -7.53 21.25
N ILE A 282 -2.64 -8.43 20.27
CA ILE A 282 -3.36 -9.71 20.23
C ILE A 282 -3.05 -10.54 21.48
N TRP A 283 -1.79 -10.63 21.88
CA TRP A 283 -1.40 -11.32 23.09
C TRP A 283 -2.05 -10.72 24.33
N SER A 284 -2.08 -9.39 24.45
CA SER A 284 -2.80 -8.70 25.53
C SER A 284 -4.28 -9.05 25.58
N GLY A 285 -4.91 -9.26 24.43
CA GLY A 285 -6.30 -9.71 24.33
C GLY A 285 -6.53 -11.17 24.77
N PHE A 286 -5.50 -12.00 24.75
CA PHE A 286 -5.60 -13.40 25.19
C PHE A 286 -5.12 -13.66 26.61
N LYS A 287 -4.34 -12.76 27.20
CA LYS A 287 -3.83 -12.96 28.56
C LYS A 287 -4.96 -12.83 29.59
N THR A 288 -4.82 -13.57 30.68
CA THR A 288 -5.69 -13.37 31.83
C THR A 288 -5.26 -12.12 32.62
N PRO A 289 -6.18 -11.50 33.41
CA PRO A 289 -5.84 -10.32 34.20
C PRO A 289 -4.63 -10.50 35.13
N ASP A 290 -4.40 -11.72 35.63
CA ASP A 290 -3.31 -12.05 36.54
C ASP A 290 -1.97 -12.30 35.82
N GLU A 291 -1.99 -12.49 34.51
CA GLU A 291 -0.78 -12.68 33.69
C GLU A 291 -0.15 -11.32 33.39
N THR A 292 1.08 -11.15 33.81
CA THR A 292 1.88 -10.00 33.38
C THR A 292 2.21 -10.15 31.87
N VAL A 293 2.31 -9.01 31.16
CA VAL A 293 2.75 -8.99 29.74
C VAL A 293 4.26 -9.34 29.66
N LYS A 294 4.66 -10.43 30.32
CA LYS A 294 6.01 -10.96 30.19
C LYS A 294 5.94 -12.05 29.13
N GLY A 295 6.66 -11.86 28.04
CA GLY A 295 6.70 -12.83 26.96
C GLY A 295 7.06 -14.24 27.47
N PHE A 296 6.50 -15.23 26.85
CA PHE A 296 6.66 -16.68 26.85
C PHE A 296 5.63 -17.52 27.60
N GLU A 297 5.15 -17.17 28.79
CA GLU A 297 4.12 -17.98 29.45
C GLU A 297 2.78 -17.85 28.74
N GLY A 298 2.26 -18.95 28.23
CA GLY A 298 0.98 -19.01 27.49
C GLY A 298 1.05 -18.64 26.02
N MET A 299 2.18 -18.21 25.50
CA MET A 299 2.40 -18.06 24.06
C MET A 299 2.64 -19.42 23.41
N THR A 300 2.39 -19.53 22.11
CA THR A 300 2.65 -20.78 21.37
C THR A 300 4.12 -20.87 20.96
N GLY A 301 4.65 -22.08 20.81
CA GLY A 301 6.03 -22.30 20.38
C GLY A 301 6.37 -21.73 19.00
N GLU A 302 5.36 -21.44 18.15
CA GLU A 302 5.55 -20.87 16.83
C GLU A 302 5.20 -19.37 16.74
N TRP A 303 4.43 -18.85 17.69
CA TRP A 303 4.03 -17.45 17.75
C TRP A 303 4.29 -16.89 19.15
N TYR A 304 5.47 -16.30 19.31
CA TYR A 304 5.92 -15.73 20.57
C TYR A 304 6.97 -14.63 20.37
N CYS A 305 7.15 -13.79 21.38
CA CYS A 305 8.23 -12.82 21.50
C CYS A 305 8.56 -12.55 22.96
N GLY A 306 9.82 -12.22 23.21
CA GLY A 306 10.33 -11.71 24.49
C GLY A 306 11.41 -10.66 24.23
N LYS A 307 12.15 -10.28 25.29
CA LYS A 307 13.21 -9.23 25.19
C LYS A 307 14.34 -9.60 24.22
N ALA A 308 14.63 -10.88 24.07
CA ALA A 308 15.73 -11.37 23.23
C ALA A 308 15.33 -11.59 21.76
N GLY A 309 14.07 -11.38 21.40
CA GLY A 309 13.53 -11.62 20.08
C GLY A 309 12.29 -12.49 20.07
N GLY A 310 11.80 -12.78 18.86
CA GLY A 310 10.59 -13.56 18.65
C GLY A 310 10.62 -14.35 17.34
N THR A 311 9.51 -14.98 17.01
CA THR A 311 9.35 -15.77 15.81
C THR A 311 8.90 -14.93 14.63
N LEU A 312 9.12 -15.41 13.40
CA LEU A 312 8.64 -14.75 12.19
C LEU A 312 7.11 -14.60 12.14
N PRO A 313 6.29 -15.58 12.57
CA PRO A 313 4.84 -15.36 12.66
C PRO A 313 4.43 -14.23 13.61
N TRP A 314 5.27 -13.94 14.62
CA TRP A 314 5.02 -12.79 15.51
C TRP A 314 5.34 -11.44 14.87
N SER A 315 6.38 -11.34 14.06
CA SER A 315 6.93 -10.07 13.59
C SER A 315 6.68 -9.76 12.10
N SER A 316 6.09 -10.66 11.33
CA SER A 316 5.88 -10.50 9.90
C SER A 316 4.43 -10.77 9.48
N VAL A 317 3.82 -9.81 8.82
CA VAL A 317 2.42 -9.88 8.33
C VAL A 317 2.18 -11.14 7.49
N SER A 318 3.03 -11.39 6.49
CA SER A 318 2.91 -12.55 5.61
C SER A 318 3.14 -13.89 6.32
N ARG A 319 4.05 -13.93 7.31
CA ARG A 319 4.33 -15.14 8.09
C ARG A 319 3.25 -15.42 9.12
N PHE A 320 2.68 -14.38 9.76
CA PHE A 320 1.49 -14.51 10.61
C PHE A 320 0.31 -15.08 9.82
N TRP A 321 0.05 -14.52 8.62
CA TRP A 321 -1.00 -15.02 7.74
C TRP A 321 -0.83 -16.51 7.43
N LYS A 322 0.33 -16.93 6.94
CA LYS A 322 0.61 -18.35 6.62
C LYS A 322 0.55 -19.26 7.84
N TRP A 323 0.94 -18.75 9.00
CA TRP A 323 0.88 -19.52 10.23
C TRP A 323 -0.54 -19.75 10.71
N ARG A 324 -1.39 -18.72 10.71
CA ARG A 324 -2.80 -18.84 11.13
C ARG A 324 -3.64 -19.72 10.21
N GLU A 325 -3.24 -19.88 8.95
CA GLU A 325 -3.91 -20.76 7.98
C GLU A 325 -3.56 -22.25 8.15
N LYS A 326 -2.60 -22.59 8.99
CA LYS A 326 -2.26 -23.98 9.25
C LYS A 326 -3.46 -24.73 9.86
N LYS A 327 -3.76 -25.93 9.37
CA LYS A 327 -4.86 -26.77 9.87
C LYS A 327 -4.88 -26.96 11.38
N ASN A 328 -3.72 -27.00 11.99
CA ASN A 328 -3.53 -27.20 13.45
C ASN A 328 -3.02 -25.92 14.12
N CYS A 329 -3.34 -24.76 13.60
CA CYS A 329 -2.98 -23.52 14.24
C CYS A 329 -3.59 -23.46 15.65
N PRO A 330 -2.82 -23.17 16.69
CA PRO A 330 -3.34 -23.04 18.04
C PRO A 330 -4.17 -21.76 18.26
N MET A 331 -4.16 -20.82 17.31
CA MET A 331 -4.99 -19.63 17.32
C MET A 331 -6.14 -19.79 16.32
N GLN A 332 -7.37 -19.67 16.80
CA GLN A 332 -8.55 -19.57 15.97
C GLN A 332 -8.77 -18.12 15.57
N THR A 333 -8.93 -17.86 14.29
CA THR A 333 -9.22 -16.53 13.74
C THR A 333 -10.28 -16.63 12.67
N VAL A 334 -11.03 -15.56 12.46
CA VAL A 334 -11.82 -15.32 11.24
C VAL A 334 -11.18 -14.17 10.47
N HIS A 335 -11.40 -14.10 9.16
CA HIS A 335 -10.96 -12.98 8.35
C HIS A 335 -12.08 -12.54 7.42
N PHE A 336 -12.08 -11.27 7.08
CA PHE A 336 -13.11 -10.64 6.28
C PHE A 336 -12.57 -9.36 5.63
N TYR A 337 -13.37 -8.80 4.73
CA TYR A 337 -13.00 -7.59 4.00
C TYR A 337 -13.95 -6.43 4.27
N ASN A 338 -15.18 -6.69 4.68
CA ASN A 338 -16.19 -5.66 4.91
C ASN A 338 -15.86 -4.80 6.14
N VAL A 339 -15.57 -3.53 5.88
CA VAL A 339 -15.20 -2.54 6.92
C VAL A 339 -16.33 -2.31 7.94
N ASN A 340 -17.59 -2.51 7.54
CA ASN A 340 -18.74 -2.33 8.42
C ASN A 340 -18.88 -3.43 9.50
N LEU A 341 -18.11 -4.50 9.40
CA LEU A 341 -18.14 -5.64 10.34
C LEU A 341 -17.04 -5.56 11.41
N VAL A 342 -16.17 -4.55 11.37
CA VAL A 342 -15.03 -4.45 12.30
C VAL A 342 -15.51 -4.25 13.74
N LYS A 343 -14.70 -4.75 14.66
CA LYS A 343 -14.88 -4.60 16.12
C LYS A 343 -13.57 -4.14 16.76
N THR A 344 -13.67 -3.62 17.96
CA THR A 344 -12.51 -3.30 18.79
C THR A 344 -11.57 -4.49 18.89
N GLY A 345 -10.26 -4.25 18.67
CA GLY A 345 -9.22 -5.26 18.72
C GLY A 345 -9.03 -6.07 17.44
N ASP A 346 -9.83 -5.87 16.41
CA ASP A 346 -9.59 -6.50 15.10
C ASP A 346 -8.27 -6.00 14.50
N ILE A 347 -7.57 -6.89 13.83
CA ILE A 347 -6.35 -6.56 13.09
C ILE A 347 -6.74 -6.05 11.71
N VAL A 348 -6.18 -4.92 11.31
CA VAL A 348 -6.23 -4.43 9.94
C VAL A 348 -4.93 -4.76 9.24
N ASN A 349 -4.99 -5.49 8.14
CA ASN A 349 -3.86 -5.61 7.23
C ASN A 349 -4.13 -4.79 5.98
N ILE A 350 -3.18 -3.98 5.57
CA ILE A 350 -3.24 -3.23 4.31
C ILE A 350 -2.12 -3.63 3.36
N GLY A 351 -2.37 -3.45 2.09
CA GLY A 351 -1.43 -3.69 1.00
C GLY A 351 -1.88 -3.00 -0.27
N SER A 352 -1.13 -3.18 -1.36
CA SER A 352 -1.55 -2.71 -2.67
C SER A 352 -2.80 -3.47 -3.16
N TYR A 353 -3.51 -2.92 -4.14
CA TYR A 353 -4.71 -3.56 -4.70
C TYR A 353 -4.44 -4.95 -5.31
N SER A 354 -3.22 -5.23 -5.74
CA SER A 354 -2.83 -6.57 -6.21
C SER A 354 -2.61 -7.59 -5.08
N CYS A 355 -2.68 -7.18 -3.83
CA CYS A 355 -2.33 -8.04 -2.69
C CYS A 355 -3.34 -9.18 -2.45
N GLU A 356 -4.57 -9.07 -2.91
CA GLU A 356 -5.55 -10.14 -2.76
C GLU A 356 -5.10 -11.43 -3.48
N THR A 357 -4.63 -11.30 -4.71
CA THR A 357 -4.21 -12.45 -5.53
C THR A 357 -2.87 -13.02 -5.10
N GLU A 358 -1.99 -12.21 -4.51
CA GLU A 358 -0.62 -12.59 -4.18
C GLU A 358 -0.34 -12.69 -2.68
N GLY A 359 -1.29 -12.30 -1.82
CA GLY A 359 -1.13 -12.30 -0.36
C GLY A 359 -0.07 -11.30 0.14
N LYS A 360 0.19 -10.24 -0.60
CA LYS A 360 1.22 -9.24 -0.31
C LYS A 360 0.72 -8.13 0.62
N PHE A 361 0.00 -8.46 1.67
CA PHE A 361 -0.25 -7.50 2.73
C PHE A 361 1.05 -7.22 3.47
N THR A 362 1.38 -5.94 3.62
CA THR A 362 2.69 -5.50 4.11
C THR A 362 2.64 -4.80 5.45
N HIS A 363 1.48 -4.32 5.87
CA HIS A 363 1.32 -3.57 7.11
C HIS A 363 0.20 -4.15 7.98
N ALA A 364 0.35 -4.03 9.31
CA ALA A 364 -0.62 -4.52 10.28
C ALA A 364 -0.88 -3.45 11.35
N MET A 365 -2.14 -3.33 11.75
CA MET A 365 -2.64 -2.32 12.68
C MET A 365 -3.76 -2.92 13.53
N ILE A 366 -4.24 -2.19 14.54
CA ILE A 366 -5.30 -2.63 15.47
C ILE A 366 -6.42 -1.60 15.50
N VAL A 367 -7.66 -2.04 15.34
CA VAL A 367 -8.85 -1.20 15.53
C VAL A 367 -9.01 -0.89 17.02
N VAL A 368 -9.01 0.38 17.37
CA VAL A 368 -9.20 0.83 18.77
C VAL A 368 -10.58 1.43 19.03
N ASP A 369 -11.20 2.01 18.01
CA ASP A 369 -12.58 2.52 18.07
C ASP A 369 -13.28 2.20 16.74
N PRO A 370 -14.16 1.19 16.70
CA PRO A 370 -14.84 0.79 15.46
C PRO A 370 -15.91 1.79 15.01
N GLU A 371 -16.49 2.59 15.91
CA GLU A 371 -17.51 3.60 15.54
C GLU A 371 -16.89 4.76 14.76
N LYS A 372 -15.67 5.14 15.14
CA LYS A 372 -14.90 6.18 14.46
C LYS A 372 -13.96 5.61 13.42
N LEU A 373 -13.85 4.29 13.31
CA LEU A 373 -12.85 3.59 12.52
C LEU A 373 -11.42 4.10 12.82
N LEU A 374 -11.13 4.33 14.13
CA LEU A 374 -9.83 4.74 14.61
C LEU A 374 -8.95 3.51 14.82
N ILE A 375 -7.73 3.59 14.31
CA ILE A 375 -6.79 2.48 14.21
C ILE A 375 -5.45 2.91 14.80
N ALA A 376 -4.85 2.05 15.61
CA ALA A 376 -3.50 2.23 16.14
C ALA A 376 -2.48 1.47 15.30
N GLN A 377 -1.37 2.10 14.99
CA GLN A 377 -0.24 1.48 14.27
C GLN A 377 1.10 1.83 14.91
N ASN A 378 2.12 1.03 14.61
CA ASN A 378 3.49 1.28 15.03
C ASN A 378 4.45 1.00 13.85
N SER A 379 4.93 2.04 13.23
CA SER A 379 5.76 2.16 12.02
C SER A 379 4.95 2.77 10.85
N PRO A 380 4.74 4.07 10.85
CA PRO A 380 5.04 5.02 11.94
C PRO A 380 4.15 4.81 13.17
N ALA A 381 4.63 5.28 14.34
CA ALA A 381 3.88 5.19 15.60
C ALA A 381 2.82 6.30 15.63
N CYS A 382 1.56 5.98 15.43
CA CYS A 382 0.46 6.95 15.44
C CYS A 382 -0.92 6.29 15.43
N PHE A 383 -1.94 7.13 15.59
CA PHE A 383 -3.33 6.78 15.32
C PHE A 383 -3.75 7.32 13.95
N VAL A 384 -4.53 6.52 13.21
CA VAL A 384 -5.07 6.90 11.90
C VAL A 384 -6.55 6.57 11.84
N TYR A 385 -7.30 7.31 11.04
CA TYR A 385 -8.64 6.91 10.66
C TYR A 385 -8.60 5.99 9.46
N TYR A 386 -9.56 5.08 9.34
CA TYR A 386 -9.64 4.19 8.18
C TYR A 386 -9.74 4.94 6.85
N SER A 387 -10.41 6.10 6.86
CA SER A 387 -10.46 7.00 5.69
C SER A 387 -9.09 7.42 5.17
N ASP A 388 -8.10 7.54 6.07
CA ASP A 388 -6.70 7.85 5.68
C ASP A 388 -6.01 6.68 4.97
N LEU A 389 -6.60 5.47 5.06
CA LEU A 389 -6.09 4.24 4.46
C LEU A 389 -6.89 3.79 3.23
N ALA A 390 -7.94 4.52 2.87
CA ALA A 390 -8.90 4.13 1.83
C ALA A 390 -8.30 3.99 0.42
N ASN A 391 -7.07 4.43 0.20
CA ASN A 391 -6.29 4.21 -1.01
C ASN A 391 -5.52 2.88 -1.03
N ASN A 392 -5.70 2.02 -0.02
CA ASN A 392 -5.11 0.71 0.07
C ASN A 392 -6.21 -0.36 0.12
N PHE A 393 -5.89 -1.57 -0.31
CA PHE A 393 -6.75 -2.71 -0.09
C PHE A 393 -6.57 -3.23 1.32
N SER A 394 -7.69 -3.40 2.04
CA SER A 394 -7.70 -3.80 3.45
C SER A 394 -8.26 -5.20 3.63
N ARG A 395 -7.75 -5.91 4.62
CA ARG A 395 -8.26 -7.17 5.12
C ARG A 395 -8.29 -7.11 6.65
N PHE A 396 -9.38 -7.58 7.23
CA PHE A 396 -9.54 -7.65 8.68
C PHE A 396 -9.36 -9.08 9.18
N ILE A 397 -8.76 -9.22 10.35
CA ILE A 397 -8.59 -10.51 11.01
C ILE A 397 -9.06 -10.35 12.47
N ARG A 398 -10.05 -11.15 12.88
CA ARG A 398 -10.53 -11.22 14.26
C ARG A 398 -9.98 -12.47 14.91
N PRO A 399 -9.14 -12.34 15.96
CA PRO A 399 -8.83 -13.45 16.84
C PRO A 399 -10.08 -13.89 17.58
N VAL A 400 -10.24 -15.19 17.83
CA VAL A 400 -11.40 -15.76 18.53
C VAL A 400 -10.97 -16.47 19.79
N SER A 401 -10.08 -17.45 19.66
CA SER A 401 -9.58 -18.21 20.80
C SER A 401 -8.15 -18.71 20.57
N LEU A 402 -7.44 -18.97 21.67
CA LEU A 402 -6.07 -19.47 21.66
C LEU A 402 -5.96 -20.68 22.58
N LYS A 403 -5.26 -21.72 22.13
CA LYS A 403 -4.95 -22.90 22.92
C LYS A 403 -3.98 -22.51 24.03
N ALA A 404 -4.34 -22.90 25.28
CA ALA A 404 -3.53 -22.68 26.47
C ALA A 404 -2.23 -23.52 26.47
#